data_b092d25b719fab2590a66541b3bb0952
#
_entry.id   b092d25b719fab2590a66541b3bb0952
#
_cell.length_a   1.000
_cell.length_b   1.000
_cell.length_c   1.000
_cell.angle_alpha   90.00
_cell.angle_beta   90.00
_cell.angle_gamma   90.00
#
_symmetry.space_group_name_H-M   'P 1'
#
loop_
_entity.id
_entity.type
_entity.pdbx_description
1 polymer ?
#
loop_
_entity_poly.entity_id
_entity_poly.type
_entity_poly.pdbx_seq_one_letter_code
_entity_poly.pdbx_strand_id
1 'polypeptide(L)'
;MGKVFLLNELMPAEEIDGINVQKLFVDTIKSFSDLYAERKLGIEKKILTVEEPQETFICGSTLKKMILDIGDRDLKTYAMGMFLHGQILADQYHVDNWPDDLVDDLLNLTDDKEKNAMNEGIASICSWGLLSLPVSEDFKRDYFEFKGRQAYQVLNFYGQNKKNIVYSILDSDESKEAMELKLQYALDLYQIHLADEFKEDYTRMRVNEREVMISRLVTAHEKKCLIKQVKDDNLLRECTCTNDKHMFELKSNSELGIRFFFKIFDMNHIVFSLIGHKSDYGDKSKKKNGETAQNKDMKRALDIANQYIESKILK
;
A
#
# COMPACT_ATOMS: atom_id res chain seq x y z
N MET A 1 -2.66 -15.66 -8.77
CA MET A 1 -1.95 -16.42 -7.72
C MET A 1 -1.94 -15.52 -6.48
N GLY A 2 -2.27 -16.05 -5.29
CA GLY A 2 -2.33 -15.23 -4.08
C GLY A 2 -0.94 -14.76 -3.64
N LYS A 3 -0.87 -13.61 -2.96
CA LYS A 3 0.39 -13.09 -2.38
C LYS A 3 0.74 -13.90 -1.15
N VAL A 4 1.86 -14.63 -1.20
CA VAL A 4 2.40 -15.42 -0.08
C VAL A 4 3.45 -14.60 0.66
N PHE A 5 3.63 -14.88 1.95
CA PHE A 5 4.71 -14.28 2.75
C PHE A 5 5.63 -15.38 3.30
N LEU A 6 6.92 -15.09 3.34
CA LEU A 6 7.96 -15.87 3.95
C LEU A 6 8.38 -15.19 5.26
N LEU A 7 8.55 -15.95 6.33
CA LEU A 7 9.16 -15.43 7.56
C LEU A 7 10.60 -15.02 7.26
N ASN A 8 10.97 -13.80 7.59
CA ASN A 8 12.31 -13.28 7.31
C ASN A 8 13.35 -13.94 8.23
N GLU A 9 14.26 -14.71 7.64
CA GLU A 9 15.30 -15.43 8.38
C GLU A 9 16.52 -14.58 8.72
N LEU A 10 16.64 -13.40 8.15
CA LEU A 10 17.70 -12.46 8.52
C LEU A 10 17.52 -11.90 9.94
N MET A 11 16.32 -12.08 10.54
CA MET A 11 16.09 -11.71 11.94
C MET A 11 17.06 -12.45 12.86
N PRO A 12 17.56 -11.80 13.93
CA PRO A 12 18.46 -12.44 14.88
C PRO A 12 17.83 -13.67 15.54
N ALA A 13 18.57 -14.78 15.61
CA ALA A 13 18.17 -15.93 16.40
C ALA A 13 18.43 -15.74 17.89
N GLU A 14 19.44 -14.93 18.23
CA GLU A 14 19.86 -14.64 19.61
C GLU A 14 18.93 -13.65 20.31
N GLU A 15 18.88 -13.70 21.63
CA GLU A 15 18.11 -12.75 22.44
C GLU A 15 18.63 -11.33 22.28
N ILE A 16 17.70 -10.37 22.22
CA ILE A 16 18.02 -8.95 22.15
C ILE A 16 17.59 -8.28 23.46
N ASP A 17 18.55 -7.74 24.17
CA ASP A 17 18.31 -7.05 25.43
C ASP A 17 17.34 -5.87 25.30
N GLY A 18 16.42 -5.76 26.25
CA GLY A 18 15.49 -4.63 26.35
C GLY A 18 14.31 -4.68 25.37
N ILE A 19 14.18 -5.73 24.55
CA ILE A 19 13.07 -5.88 23.59
C ILE A 19 12.08 -6.96 24.07
N ASN A 20 10.80 -6.60 24.15
CA ASN A 20 9.74 -7.57 24.37
C ASN A 20 9.30 -8.20 23.04
N VAL A 21 10.04 -9.22 22.62
CA VAL A 21 9.83 -9.91 21.32
C VAL A 21 8.44 -10.52 21.24
N GLN A 22 7.95 -11.12 22.34
CA GLN A 22 6.60 -11.70 22.37
C GLN A 22 5.52 -10.66 22.06
N LYS A 23 5.64 -9.45 22.61
CA LYS A 23 4.70 -8.37 22.31
C LYS A 23 4.79 -7.96 20.83
N LEU A 24 6.00 -7.78 20.30
CA LEU A 24 6.19 -7.43 18.88
C LEU A 24 5.59 -8.51 17.96
N PHE A 25 5.78 -9.78 18.30
CA PHE A 25 5.20 -10.88 17.56
C PHE A 25 3.66 -10.82 17.55
N VAL A 26 3.04 -10.69 18.72
CA VAL A 26 1.57 -10.58 18.85
C VAL A 26 1.03 -9.40 18.04
N ASP A 27 1.65 -8.22 18.16
CA ASP A 27 1.24 -7.01 17.45
C ASP A 27 1.39 -7.18 15.93
N THR A 28 2.48 -7.81 15.46
CA THR A 28 2.71 -8.06 14.03
C THR A 28 1.70 -9.07 13.47
N ILE A 29 1.42 -10.19 14.18
CA ILE A 29 0.44 -11.18 13.75
C ILE A 29 -0.97 -10.61 13.73
N LYS A 30 -1.32 -9.79 14.69
CA LYS A 30 -2.61 -9.07 14.71
C LYS A 30 -2.73 -8.17 13.49
N SER A 31 -1.72 -7.36 13.21
CA SER A 31 -1.70 -6.47 12.05
C SER A 31 -1.73 -7.25 10.73
N PHE A 32 -1.07 -8.43 10.66
CA PHE A 32 -1.14 -9.30 9.49
C PHE A 32 -2.54 -9.91 9.31
N SER A 33 -3.21 -10.28 10.41
CA SER A 33 -4.59 -10.72 10.38
C SER A 33 -5.51 -9.66 9.78
N ASP A 34 -5.32 -8.39 10.16
CA ASP A 34 -6.07 -7.27 9.60
C ASP A 34 -5.74 -7.03 8.12
N LEU A 35 -4.49 -7.26 7.71
CA LEU A 35 -4.08 -7.17 6.30
C LEU A 35 -4.71 -8.31 5.47
N TYR A 36 -4.69 -9.54 5.99
CA TYR A 36 -5.33 -10.69 5.36
C TYR A 36 -6.85 -10.54 5.23
N ALA A 37 -7.50 -9.89 6.20
CA ALA A 37 -8.95 -9.66 6.17
C ALA A 37 -9.40 -8.80 4.97
N GLU A 38 -8.48 -8.04 4.37
CA GLU A 38 -8.68 -7.31 3.12
C GLU A 38 -8.66 -8.28 1.92
N ARG A 39 -9.73 -9.07 1.77
CA ARG A 39 -9.83 -10.17 0.77
C ARG A 39 -9.48 -9.76 -0.66
N LYS A 40 -9.67 -8.49 -1.01
CA LYS A 40 -9.38 -7.94 -2.33
C LYS A 40 -7.88 -7.90 -2.66
N LEU A 41 -7.00 -7.99 -1.67
CA LEU A 41 -5.55 -8.01 -1.86
C LEU A 41 -5.00 -9.37 -2.32
N GLY A 42 -5.83 -10.41 -2.30
CA GLY A 42 -5.41 -11.76 -2.70
C GLY A 42 -4.29 -12.35 -1.84
N ILE A 43 -4.14 -11.92 -0.58
CA ILE A 43 -3.13 -12.45 0.34
C ILE A 43 -3.56 -13.84 0.80
N GLU A 44 -2.64 -14.81 0.78
CA GLU A 44 -2.90 -16.15 1.30
C GLU A 44 -2.76 -16.20 2.83
N LYS A 45 -3.60 -17.02 3.47
CA LYS A 45 -3.55 -17.25 4.92
C LYS A 45 -2.43 -18.21 5.29
N LYS A 46 -1.26 -18.06 4.72
CA LYS A 46 -0.10 -18.88 5.08
C LYS A 46 1.15 -18.03 5.11
N ILE A 47 2.04 -18.36 6.04
CA ILE A 47 3.39 -17.82 6.08
C ILE A 47 4.33 -19.00 5.99
N LEU A 48 5.22 -18.95 5.01
CA LEU A 48 6.25 -19.96 4.82
C LEU A 48 7.36 -19.75 5.86
N THR A 49 7.95 -20.85 6.30
CA THR A 49 9.18 -20.86 7.11
C THR A 49 10.19 -21.78 6.41
N VAL A 50 11.47 -21.58 6.62
CA VAL A 50 12.51 -22.44 6.04
C VAL A 50 12.61 -23.74 6.83
N GLU A 51 12.53 -23.63 8.15
CA GLU A 51 12.54 -24.76 9.08
C GLU A 51 11.19 -24.91 9.76
N GLU A 52 10.98 -26.04 10.43
CA GLU A 52 9.79 -26.23 11.25
C GLU A 52 9.72 -25.22 12.41
N PRO A 53 8.52 -24.80 12.84
CA PRO A 53 8.35 -23.75 13.87
C PRO A 53 9.01 -24.05 15.23
N GLN A 54 9.30 -25.32 15.54
CA GLN A 54 10.06 -25.70 16.74
C GLN A 54 11.57 -25.49 16.58
N GLU A 55 12.07 -25.41 15.35
CA GLU A 55 13.48 -25.23 15.00
C GLU A 55 13.79 -23.80 14.57
N THR A 56 12.76 -23.04 14.17
CA THR A 56 12.88 -21.62 13.82
C THR A 56 13.04 -20.76 15.07
N PHE A 57 14.20 -20.14 15.24
CA PHE A 57 14.50 -19.22 16.35
C PHE A 57 14.38 -17.76 15.92
N ILE A 58 13.76 -16.95 16.77
CA ILE A 58 13.62 -15.51 16.61
C ILE A 58 13.91 -14.84 17.95
N CYS A 59 15.01 -14.11 18.04
CA CYS A 59 15.39 -13.33 19.20
C CYS A 59 15.32 -14.11 20.53
N GLY A 60 15.90 -15.30 20.55
CA GLY A 60 16.01 -16.15 21.75
C GLY A 60 14.80 -17.04 22.04
N SER A 61 13.77 -17.04 21.18
CA SER A 61 12.59 -17.89 21.36
C SER A 61 12.26 -18.68 20.10
N THR A 62 11.73 -19.89 20.24
CA THR A 62 11.23 -20.62 19.07
C THR A 62 9.90 -20.05 18.62
N LEU A 63 9.67 -20.05 17.31
CA LEU A 63 8.40 -19.61 16.70
C LEU A 63 7.21 -20.37 17.31
N LYS A 64 7.34 -21.69 17.51
CA LYS A 64 6.30 -22.50 18.16
C LYS A 64 5.96 -22.01 19.56
N LYS A 65 6.96 -21.68 20.38
CA LYS A 65 6.74 -21.15 21.73
C LYS A 65 6.04 -19.79 21.66
N MET A 66 6.48 -18.92 20.78
CA MET A 66 5.85 -17.60 20.60
C MET A 66 4.37 -17.70 20.23
N ILE A 67 4.02 -18.66 19.36
CA ILE A 67 2.62 -18.93 18.98
C ILE A 67 1.83 -19.46 20.19
N LEU A 68 2.37 -20.41 20.94
CA LEU A 68 1.69 -20.99 22.09
C LEU A 68 1.49 -20.00 23.25
N ASP A 69 2.37 -19.02 23.38
CA ASP A 69 2.32 -17.96 24.40
C ASP A 69 1.39 -16.78 24.04
N ILE A 70 0.71 -16.82 22.88
CA ILE A 70 -0.34 -15.85 22.57
C ILE A 70 -1.51 -16.03 23.54
N GLY A 71 -1.83 -14.95 24.30
CA GLY A 71 -2.91 -15.00 25.29
C GLY A 71 -4.31 -14.98 24.68
N ASP A 72 -4.50 -14.28 23.57
CA ASP A 72 -5.76 -14.23 22.83
C ASP A 72 -5.99 -15.56 22.09
N ARG A 73 -7.10 -16.24 22.38
CA ARG A 73 -7.42 -17.57 21.85
C ARG A 73 -7.65 -17.56 20.33
N ASP A 74 -8.33 -16.54 19.83
CA ASP A 74 -8.69 -16.46 18.40
C ASP A 74 -7.44 -16.13 17.59
N LEU A 75 -6.63 -15.18 18.06
CA LEU A 75 -5.35 -14.83 17.45
C LEU A 75 -4.37 -16.01 17.50
N LYS A 76 -4.32 -16.77 18.60
CA LYS A 76 -3.52 -18.01 18.71
C LYS A 76 -3.95 -19.03 17.65
N THR A 77 -5.25 -19.29 17.53
CA THR A 77 -5.80 -20.24 16.53
C THR A 77 -5.46 -19.77 15.12
N TYR A 78 -5.56 -18.46 14.88
CA TYR A 78 -5.18 -17.85 13.61
C TYR A 78 -3.69 -18.07 13.29
N ALA A 79 -2.79 -17.78 14.25
CA ALA A 79 -1.34 -17.95 14.11
C ALA A 79 -0.96 -19.44 13.90
N MET A 80 -1.59 -20.35 14.64
CA MET A 80 -1.41 -21.80 14.43
C MET A 80 -1.77 -22.19 12.99
N GLY A 81 -2.89 -21.71 12.47
CA GLY A 81 -3.29 -21.99 11.09
C GLY A 81 -2.33 -21.41 10.04
N MET A 82 -1.66 -20.30 10.37
CA MET A 82 -0.69 -19.67 9.46
C MET A 82 0.65 -20.40 9.38
N PHE A 83 1.15 -20.92 10.51
CA PHE A 83 2.52 -21.42 10.61
C PHE A 83 2.64 -22.94 10.80
N LEU A 84 1.64 -23.63 11.38
CA LEU A 84 1.80 -25.01 11.83
C LEU A 84 1.26 -26.09 10.89
N HIS A 85 0.69 -25.74 9.74
CA HIS A 85 0.12 -26.71 8.81
C HIS A 85 1.00 -26.89 7.54
N GLY A 86 2.18 -27.48 7.70
CA GLY A 86 3.02 -27.88 6.57
C GLY A 86 3.46 -26.72 5.68
N GLN A 87 3.94 -25.65 6.28
CA GLN A 87 4.26 -24.39 5.61
C GLN A 87 5.77 -24.23 5.38
N ILE A 88 6.51 -25.32 5.23
CA ILE A 88 7.97 -25.28 5.00
C ILE A 88 8.25 -24.91 3.54
N LEU A 89 9.19 -24.02 3.34
CA LEU A 89 9.60 -23.53 2.02
C LEU A 89 9.99 -24.69 1.09
N ALA A 90 10.78 -25.66 1.59
CA ALA A 90 11.25 -26.80 0.83
C ALA A 90 10.10 -27.67 0.28
N ASP A 91 8.98 -27.78 1.00
CA ASP A 91 7.81 -28.55 0.56
C ASP A 91 6.99 -27.85 -0.52
N GLN A 92 7.13 -26.54 -0.61
CA GLN A 92 6.35 -25.69 -1.53
C GLN A 92 7.11 -25.33 -2.80
N TYR A 93 8.44 -25.54 -2.81
CA TYR A 93 9.29 -25.02 -3.84
C TYR A 93 10.43 -25.95 -4.23
N HIS A 94 10.46 -26.35 -5.50
CA HIS A 94 11.52 -27.18 -6.05
C HIS A 94 12.40 -26.32 -6.97
N VAL A 95 13.58 -25.96 -6.50
CA VAL A 95 14.60 -25.22 -7.28
C VAL A 95 15.21 -26.07 -8.41
N ASP A 96 14.95 -27.38 -8.42
CA ASP A 96 15.50 -28.34 -9.39
C ASP A 96 15.16 -28.02 -10.86
N ASN A 97 14.15 -27.20 -11.10
CA ASN A 97 13.72 -26.77 -12.43
C ASN A 97 14.22 -25.37 -12.83
N TRP A 98 15.07 -24.76 -12.02
CA TRP A 98 15.59 -23.43 -12.31
C TRP A 98 16.88 -23.49 -13.11
N PRO A 99 17.19 -22.43 -13.91
CA PRO A 99 18.48 -22.32 -14.57
C PRO A 99 19.63 -22.34 -13.56
N ASP A 100 20.70 -23.11 -13.87
CA ASP A 100 21.84 -23.27 -12.95
C ASP A 100 22.48 -21.94 -12.56
N ASP A 101 22.56 -20.98 -13.51
CA ASP A 101 23.10 -19.64 -13.27
C ASP A 101 22.26 -18.81 -12.29
N LEU A 102 20.95 -19.03 -12.25
CA LEU A 102 20.07 -18.40 -11.28
C LEU A 102 20.22 -19.01 -9.89
N VAL A 103 20.35 -20.34 -9.82
CA VAL A 103 20.59 -21.04 -8.55
C VAL A 103 21.93 -20.62 -7.96
N ASP A 104 22.98 -20.54 -8.79
CA ASP A 104 24.30 -20.07 -8.37
C ASP A 104 24.28 -18.62 -7.86
N ASP A 105 23.50 -17.74 -8.49
CA ASP A 105 23.35 -16.36 -8.04
C ASP A 105 22.66 -16.29 -6.68
N LEU A 106 21.61 -17.06 -6.47
CA LEU A 106 20.89 -17.15 -5.19
C LEU A 106 21.73 -17.73 -4.05
N LEU A 107 22.52 -18.75 -4.33
CA LEU A 107 23.42 -19.35 -3.32
C LEU A 107 24.47 -18.37 -2.80
N ASN A 108 24.87 -17.41 -3.63
CA ASN A 108 25.84 -16.38 -3.30
C ASN A 108 25.21 -15.04 -2.86
N LEU A 109 23.87 -15.00 -2.76
CA LEU A 109 23.16 -13.77 -2.38
C LEU A 109 23.37 -13.47 -0.89
N THR A 110 23.72 -12.23 -0.59
CA THR A 110 23.90 -11.76 0.79
C THR A 110 23.14 -10.44 1.03
N ASP A 111 22.83 -10.20 2.30
CA ASP A 111 22.35 -8.88 2.75
C ASP A 111 23.52 -7.88 2.94
N ASP A 112 23.20 -6.67 3.41
CA ASP A 112 24.18 -5.60 3.70
C ASP A 112 25.20 -6.00 4.79
N LYS A 113 24.96 -7.08 5.54
CA LYS A 113 25.79 -7.59 6.64
C LYS A 113 26.46 -8.93 6.30
N GLU A 114 26.49 -9.24 5.01
CA GLU A 114 27.09 -10.49 4.49
C GLU A 114 26.41 -11.78 4.99
N LYS A 115 25.17 -11.70 5.50
CA LYS A 115 24.37 -12.87 5.80
C LYS A 115 23.80 -13.47 4.53
N ASN A 116 23.74 -14.80 4.45
CA ASN A 116 23.10 -15.48 3.34
C ASN A 116 21.62 -15.08 3.24
N ALA A 117 21.19 -14.70 2.05
CA ALA A 117 19.85 -14.20 1.75
C ALA A 117 19.19 -15.00 0.60
N MET A 118 19.58 -16.27 0.43
CA MET A 118 19.05 -17.14 -0.63
C MET A 118 17.52 -17.25 -0.59
N ASN A 119 16.95 -17.43 0.59
CA ASN A 119 15.51 -17.63 0.76
C ASN A 119 14.73 -16.35 0.47
N GLU A 120 15.28 -15.19 0.84
CA GLU A 120 14.72 -13.88 0.50
C GLU A 120 14.84 -13.61 -1.00
N GLY A 121 15.90 -14.07 -1.65
CA GLY A 121 16.04 -14.05 -3.10
C GLY A 121 14.97 -14.89 -3.80
N ILE A 122 14.67 -16.09 -3.29
CA ILE A 122 13.57 -16.94 -3.75
C ILE A 122 12.24 -16.17 -3.61
N ALA A 123 12.00 -15.54 -2.46
CA ALA A 123 10.80 -14.73 -2.26
C ALA A 123 10.68 -13.59 -3.28
N SER A 124 11.79 -12.95 -3.66
CA SER A 124 11.82 -11.92 -4.71
C SER A 124 11.36 -12.47 -6.06
N ILE A 125 11.95 -13.58 -6.50
CA ILE A 125 11.64 -14.22 -7.80
C ILE A 125 10.19 -14.67 -7.84
N CYS A 126 9.66 -15.21 -6.74
CA CYS A 126 8.28 -15.66 -6.63
C CYS A 126 7.29 -14.53 -6.43
N SER A 127 7.75 -13.28 -6.36
CA SER A 127 6.92 -12.11 -6.04
C SER A 127 6.19 -12.25 -4.69
N TRP A 128 6.79 -12.97 -3.73
CA TRP A 128 6.30 -13.07 -2.35
C TRP A 128 6.66 -11.82 -1.54
N GLY A 129 6.16 -11.74 -0.32
CA GLY A 129 6.61 -10.77 0.68
C GLY A 129 7.40 -11.43 1.80
N LEU A 130 8.10 -10.64 2.59
CA LEU A 130 8.69 -11.08 3.86
C LEU A 130 7.79 -10.65 5.02
N LEU A 131 7.77 -11.44 6.07
CA LEU A 131 7.21 -11.08 7.38
C LEU A 131 8.37 -10.92 8.35
N SER A 132 8.57 -9.71 8.85
CA SER A 132 9.58 -9.40 9.87
C SER A 132 8.95 -8.94 11.17
N LEU A 133 9.66 -9.12 12.29
CA LEU A 133 9.37 -8.41 13.52
C LEU A 133 10.18 -7.10 13.55
N PRO A 134 9.62 -5.99 14.02
CA PRO A 134 10.32 -4.70 14.07
C PRO A 134 11.31 -4.62 15.25
N VAL A 135 12.23 -5.60 15.35
CA VAL A 135 13.19 -5.77 16.44
C VAL A 135 14.35 -4.79 16.38
N SER A 136 14.61 -4.19 15.23
CA SER A 136 15.56 -3.08 15.06
C SER A 136 15.11 -2.22 13.87
N GLU A 137 15.76 -1.08 13.65
CA GLU A 137 15.47 -0.20 12.50
C GLU A 137 15.73 -0.91 11.16
N ASP A 138 16.67 -1.86 11.10
CA ASP A 138 16.94 -2.63 9.89
C ASP A 138 15.72 -3.42 9.41
N PHE A 139 14.84 -3.86 10.32
CA PHE A 139 13.63 -4.61 9.98
C PHE A 139 12.38 -3.74 9.81
N LYS A 140 12.49 -2.41 10.00
CA LYS A 140 11.40 -1.44 9.81
C LYS A 140 11.45 -0.75 8.45
N ARG A 141 11.88 -1.46 7.41
CA ARG A 141 11.90 -0.97 6.03
C ARG A 141 10.83 -1.68 5.20
N ASP A 142 10.24 -0.99 4.23
CA ASP A 142 9.17 -1.56 3.40
C ASP A 142 9.67 -2.57 2.37
N TYR A 143 10.95 -2.49 2.03
CA TYR A 143 11.63 -3.40 1.10
C TYR A 143 13.01 -3.79 1.63
N PHE A 144 13.38 -5.02 1.36
CA PHE A 144 14.78 -5.46 1.39
C PHE A 144 15.33 -5.49 -0.02
N GLU A 145 16.58 -5.08 -0.16
CA GLU A 145 17.32 -5.12 -1.42
C GLU A 145 18.57 -5.98 -1.22
N PHE A 146 18.78 -6.92 -2.14
CA PHE A 146 19.92 -7.82 -2.13
C PHE A 146 20.67 -7.68 -3.44
N LYS A 147 21.99 -7.79 -3.38
CA LYS A 147 22.89 -7.65 -4.54
C LYS A 147 23.42 -9.02 -4.92
N GLY A 148 23.02 -9.50 -6.09
CA GLY A 148 23.59 -10.62 -6.80
C GLY A 148 24.06 -10.16 -8.17
N ARG A 149 24.06 -11.04 -9.17
CA ARG A 149 24.28 -10.67 -10.58
C ARG A 149 23.19 -9.70 -11.08
N GLN A 150 22.02 -9.81 -10.49
CA GLN A 150 20.92 -8.86 -10.65
C GLN A 150 20.50 -8.31 -9.29
N ALA A 151 19.72 -7.23 -9.29
CA ALA A 151 19.12 -6.69 -8.08
C ALA A 151 17.86 -7.50 -7.70
N TYR A 152 17.78 -7.92 -6.45
CA TYR A 152 16.60 -8.57 -5.87
C TYR A 152 15.95 -7.60 -4.89
N GLN A 153 14.64 -7.39 -5.03
CA GLN A 153 13.87 -6.55 -4.13
C GLN A 153 12.66 -7.34 -3.62
N VAL A 154 12.48 -7.34 -2.31
CA VAL A 154 11.39 -8.06 -1.65
C VAL A 154 10.60 -7.13 -0.75
N LEU A 155 9.28 -7.15 -0.90
CA LEU A 155 8.36 -6.42 -0.04
C LEU A 155 8.42 -6.96 1.38
N ASN A 156 8.51 -6.10 2.39
CA ASN A 156 8.63 -6.50 3.79
C ASN A 156 7.49 -5.92 4.64
N PHE A 157 6.72 -6.80 5.26
CA PHE A 157 5.70 -6.44 6.24
C PHE A 157 6.23 -6.63 7.66
N TYR A 158 6.16 -5.56 8.47
CA TYR A 158 6.62 -5.59 9.88
C TYR A 158 5.53 -5.08 10.86
N GLY A 159 4.27 -5.15 10.46
CA GLY A 159 3.11 -4.83 11.30
C GLY A 159 2.70 -3.35 11.28
N GLN A 160 3.65 -2.41 11.27
CA GLN A 160 3.35 -0.98 11.34
C GLN A 160 3.18 -0.34 9.94
N ASN A 161 3.60 -1.02 8.88
CA ASN A 161 3.60 -0.51 7.50
C ASN A 161 2.44 -1.04 6.64
N LYS A 162 1.31 -1.40 7.25
CA LYS A 162 0.15 -1.96 6.54
C LYS A 162 -0.25 -1.12 5.32
N LYS A 163 -0.30 0.22 5.45
CA LYS A 163 -0.67 1.11 4.34
C LYS A 163 0.28 0.97 3.14
N ASN A 164 1.59 0.99 3.40
CA ASN A 164 2.61 0.90 2.35
C ASN A 164 2.56 -0.45 1.63
N ILE A 165 2.33 -1.54 2.39
CA ILE A 165 2.15 -2.88 1.83
C ILE A 165 0.93 -2.95 0.91
N VAL A 166 -0.20 -2.40 1.35
CA VAL A 166 -1.41 -2.34 0.52
C VAL A 166 -1.13 -1.59 -0.78
N TYR A 167 -0.48 -0.43 -0.71
CA TYR A 167 -0.12 0.33 -1.91
C TYR A 167 0.78 -0.48 -2.83
N SER A 168 1.81 -1.13 -2.31
CA SER A 168 2.75 -1.92 -3.11
C SER A 168 2.08 -3.13 -3.79
N ILE A 169 1.13 -3.78 -3.11
CA ILE A 169 0.35 -4.87 -3.73
C ILE A 169 -0.58 -4.34 -4.82
N LEU A 170 -1.24 -3.21 -4.56
CA LEU A 170 -2.18 -2.60 -5.50
C LEU A 170 -1.48 -1.89 -6.67
N ASP A 171 -0.20 -1.53 -6.55
CA ASP A 171 0.57 -0.91 -7.65
C ASP A 171 0.76 -1.86 -8.84
N SER A 172 0.79 -3.16 -8.58
CA SER A 172 0.83 -4.18 -9.63
C SER A 172 -0.55 -4.47 -10.24
N ASP A 173 -1.64 -3.96 -9.65
CA ASP A 173 -3.01 -4.19 -10.11
C ASP A 173 -3.60 -2.89 -10.68
N GLU A 174 -3.86 -2.85 -11.98
CA GLU A 174 -4.47 -1.72 -12.69
C GLU A 174 -6.01 -1.76 -12.68
N SER A 175 -6.61 -2.67 -11.89
CA SER A 175 -8.07 -2.77 -11.80
C SER A 175 -8.71 -1.51 -11.18
N LYS A 176 -9.98 -1.28 -11.52
CA LYS A 176 -10.75 -0.15 -10.93
C LYS A 176 -10.92 -0.30 -9.43
N GLU A 177 -11.05 -1.54 -8.95
CA GLU A 177 -11.17 -1.89 -7.54
C GLU A 177 -9.88 -1.59 -6.77
N ALA A 178 -8.72 -1.87 -7.37
CA ALA A 178 -7.42 -1.52 -6.79
C ALA A 178 -7.25 0.00 -6.65
N MET A 179 -7.69 0.76 -7.64
CA MET A 179 -7.65 2.23 -7.59
C MET A 179 -8.52 2.81 -6.46
N GLU A 180 -9.74 2.30 -6.31
CA GLU A 180 -10.65 2.74 -5.24
C GLU A 180 -10.06 2.42 -3.86
N LEU A 181 -9.47 1.23 -3.71
CA LEU A 181 -8.79 0.82 -2.49
C LEU A 181 -7.61 1.71 -2.14
N LYS A 182 -6.73 2.03 -3.11
CA LYS A 182 -5.60 2.95 -2.87
C LYS A 182 -6.06 4.29 -2.31
N LEU A 183 -7.07 4.89 -2.93
CA LEU A 183 -7.62 6.15 -2.47
C LEU A 183 -8.31 6.01 -1.10
N GLN A 184 -9.01 4.89 -0.86
CA GLN A 184 -9.63 4.60 0.44
C GLN A 184 -8.60 4.49 1.56
N TYR A 185 -7.47 3.81 1.31
CA TYR A 185 -6.37 3.74 2.29
C TYR A 185 -5.65 5.08 2.50
N ALA A 186 -5.56 5.90 1.45
CA ALA A 186 -4.99 7.24 1.56
C ALA A 186 -5.83 8.15 2.47
N LEU A 187 -7.14 7.94 2.51
CA LEU A 187 -8.12 8.77 3.19
C LEU A 187 -9.04 7.93 4.08
N ASP A 188 -8.45 7.18 5.01
CA ASP A 188 -9.11 6.18 5.86
C ASP A 188 -10.33 6.67 6.64
N LEU A 189 -10.47 7.99 6.86
CA LEU A 189 -11.62 8.61 7.51
C LEU A 189 -12.81 8.86 6.57
N TYR A 190 -12.65 8.65 5.26
CA TYR A 190 -13.65 8.96 4.26
C TYR A 190 -14.06 7.73 3.45
N GLN A 191 -15.32 7.68 3.06
CA GLN A 191 -15.79 6.77 2.02
C GLN A 191 -15.49 7.38 0.65
N ILE A 192 -14.73 6.68 -0.17
CA ILE A 192 -14.27 7.15 -1.48
C ILE A 192 -15.18 6.64 -2.57
N HIS A 193 -15.60 7.56 -3.43
CA HIS A 193 -16.40 7.30 -4.61
C HIS A 193 -15.71 7.87 -5.84
N LEU A 194 -15.68 7.10 -6.92
CA LEU A 194 -15.12 7.54 -8.19
C LEU A 194 -16.24 7.61 -9.24
N ALA A 195 -16.49 8.79 -9.80
CA ALA A 195 -17.38 8.92 -10.96
C ALA A 195 -16.77 8.23 -12.19
N ASP A 196 -17.60 7.81 -13.14
CA ASP A 196 -17.15 7.01 -14.28
C ASP A 196 -16.13 7.77 -15.15
N GLU A 197 -16.31 9.06 -15.35
CA GLU A 197 -15.36 9.91 -16.08
C GLU A 197 -14.01 9.97 -15.37
N PHE A 198 -14.00 10.11 -14.05
CA PHE A 198 -12.76 10.09 -13.28
C PHE A 198 -12.05 8.74 -13.39
N LYS A 199 -12.80 7.63 -13.28
CA LYS A 199 -12.24 6.26 -13.41
C LYS A 199 -11.54 6.04 -14.74
N GLU A 200 -12.19 6.46 -15.83
CA GLU A 200 -11.64 6.31 -17.17
C GLU A 200 -10.32 7.08 -17.34
N ASP A 201 -10.29 8.33 -16.93
CA ASP A 201 -9.10 9.17 -17.04
C ASP A 201 -7.99 8.70 -16.10
N TYR A 202 -8.32 8.28 -14.87
CA TYR A 202 -7.36 7.75 -13.90
C TYR A 202 -6.71 6.46 -14.41
N THR A 203 -7.45 5.59 -15.11
CA THR A 203 -6.91 4.36 -15.72
C THR A 203 -5.86 4.68 -16.79
N ARG A 204 -6.00 5.80 -17.52
CA ARG A 204 -5.08 6.22 -18.57
C ARG A 204 -3.82 6.93 -18.04
N MET A 205 -3.82 7.34 -16.78
CA MET A 205 -2.65 7.99 -16.17
C MET A 205 -1.50 6.99 -16.02
N ARG A 206 -0.27 7.49 -16.12
CA ARG A 206 0.94 6.71 -15.81
C ARG A 206 1.01 6.42 -14.30
N VAL A 207 1.67 5.33 -13.93
CA VAL A 207 1.81 4.92 -12.52
C VAL A 207 2.41 6.05 -11.66
N ASN A 208 3.51 6.65 -12.10
CA ASN A 208 4.16 7.75 -11.38
C ASN A 208 3.26 9.00 -11.23
N GLU A 209 2.38 9.28 -12.18
CA GLU A 209 1.43 10.39 -12.10
C GLU A 209 0.37 10.12 -11.02
N ARG A 210 -0.13 8.88 -10.96
CA ARG A 210 -1.08 8.43 -9.92
C ARG A 210 -0.45 8.51 -8.53
N GLU A 211 0.78 8.03 -8.37
CA GLU A 211 1.52 8.07 -7.11
C GLU A 211 1.73 9.51 -6.60
N VAL A 212 2.15 10.42 -7.48
CA VAL A 212 2.30 11.83 -7.12
C VAL A 212 0.97 12.41 -6.63
N MET A 213 -0.14 12.11 -7.31
CA MET A 213 -1.46 12.64 -6.91
C MET A 213 -1.95 12.04 -5.60
N ILE A 214 -1.73 10.74 -5.36
CA ILE A 214 -2.07 10.09 -4.08
C ILE A 214 -1.22 10.68 -2.95
N SER A 215 0.08 10.82 -3.12
CA SER A 215 0.98 11.42 -2.12
C SER A 215 0.54 12.85 -1.76
N ARG A 216 0.14 13.64 -2.74
CA ARG A 216 -0.38 14.99 -2.49
C ARG A 216 -1.72 14.99 -1.76
N LEU A 217 -2.58 14.02 -2.06
CA LEU A 217 -3.85 13.86 -1.35
C LEU A 217 -3.64 13.47 0.12
N VAL A 218 -2.72 12.55 0.39
CA VAL A 218 -2.28 12.19 1.75
C VAL A 218 -1.73 13.42 2.47
N THR A 219 -0.85 14.18 1.81
CA THR A 219 -0.30 15.43 2.37
C THR A 219 -1.40 16.44 2.70
N ALA A 220 -2.41 16.57 1.84
CA ALA A 220 -3.55 17.48 2.08
C ALA A 220 -4.39 17.02 3.28
N HIS A 221 -4.55 15.71 3.45
CA HIS A 221 -5.25 15.12 4.59
C HIS A 221 -4.46 15.35 5.90
N GLU A 222 -3.19 14.99 5.94
CA GLU A 222 -2.32 15.14 7.11
C GLU A 222 -2.18 16.61 7.56
N LYS A 223 -2.07 17.54 6.60
CA LYS A 223 -2.07 18.99 6.85
C LYS A 223 -3.43 19.54 7.25
N LYS A 224 -4.48 18.71 7.32
CA LYS A 224 -5.86 19.13 7.64
C LYS A 224 -6.45 20.17 6.66
N CYS A 225 -5.98 20.13 5.39
CA CYS A 225 -6.53 21.02 4.36
C CYS A 225 -7.96 20.62 3.95
N LEU A 226 -8.28 19.29 3.96
CA LEU A 226 -9.60 18.78 3.60
C LEU A 226 -10.71 19.31 4.53
N ILE A 227 -10.39 19.47 5.83
CA ILE A 227 -11.30 20.04 6.84
C ILE A 227 -11.10 21.54 7.05
N LYS A 228 -10.38 22.20 6.15
CA LYS A 228 -10.15 23.65 6.10
C LYS A 228 -9.49 24.27 7.34
N GLN A 229 -8.82 23.47 8.18
CA GLN A 229 -8.04 24.00 9.30
C GLN A 229 -6.74 24.67 8.85
N VAL A 230 -6.18 24.19 7.74
CA VAL A 230 -5.00 24.78 7.11
C VAL A 230 -5.32 25.09 5.65
N LYS A 231 -4.87 26.26 5.18
CA LYS A 231 -5.01 26.68 3.79
C LYS A 231 -3.66 26.55 3.09
N ASP A 232 -3.62 25.71 2.04
CA ASP A 232 -2.45 25.54 1.17
C ASP A 232 -2.90 25.54 -0.29
N ASP A 233 -3.04 26.73 -0.87
CA ASP A 233 -3.54 26.91 -2.24
C ASP A 233 -2.62 26.31 -3.33
N ASN A 234 -1.37 25.96 -2.99
CA ASN A 234 -0.46 25.24 -3.90
C ASN A 234 -0.73 23.75 -3.93
N LEU A 235 -1.35 23.21 -2.89
CA LEU A 235 -1.69 21.81 -2.75
C LEU A 235 -3.17 21.58 -3.06
N LEU A 236 -4.06 22.24 -2.32
CA LEU A 236 -5.51 22.09 -2.39
C LEU A 236 -6.19 23.45 -2.39
N ARG A 237 -7.15 23.64 -3.29
CA ARG A 237 -7.91 24.89 -3.41
C ARG A 237 -9.40 24.63 -3.56
N GLU A 238 -10.24 25.48 -2.96
CA GLU A 238 -11.67 25.47 -3.25
C GLU A 238 -11.96 25.94 -4.68
N CYS A 239 -12.93 25.32 -5.32
CA CYS A 239 -13.42 25.73 -6.65
C CYS A 239 -14.42 26.88 -6.53
N THR A 240 -13.95 28.06 -6.21
CA THR A 240 -14.78 29.26 -5.91
C THR A 240 -15.75 29.65 -7.02
N CYS A 241 -15.48 29.29 -8.29
CA CYS A 241 -16.37 29.59 -9.41
C CYS A 241 -17.64 28.73 -9.43
N THR A 242 -17.72 27.67 -8.60
CA THR A 242 -18.89 26.81 -8.52
C THR A 242 -19.92 27.26 -7.49
N ASN A 243 -19.58 28.20 -6.61
CA ASN A 243 -20.34 28.60 -5.41
C ASN A 243 -20.56 27.43 -4.40
N ASP A 244 -19.91 26.28 -4.60
CA ASP A 244 -19.94 25.15 -3.70
C ASP A 244 -18.67 25.11 -2.85
N LYS A 245 -18.82 25.30 -1.53
CA LYS A 245 -17.71 25.33 -0.57
C LYS A 245 -17.06 23.96 -0.30
N HIS A 246 -17.66 22.90 -0.81
CA HIS A 246 -17.19 21.53 -0.64
C HIS A 246 -16.57 20.94 -1.90
N MET A 247 -16.46 21.74 -2.97
CA MET A 247 -15.78 21.37 -4.22
C MET A 247 -14.34 21.82 -4.20
N PHE A 248 -13.43 20.90 -4.44
CA PHE A 248 -11.99 21.10 -4.34
C PHE A 248 -11.24 20.72 -5.62
N GLU A 249 -10.10 21.37 -5.79
CA GLU A 249 -9.08 21.10 -6.80
C GLU A 249 -7.77 20.72 -6.10
N LEU A 250 -7.36 19.45 -6.16
CA LEU A 250 -6.03 18.99 -5.77
C LEU A 250 -5.08 19.19 -6.95
N LYS A 251 -3.91 19.76 -6.70
CA LYS A 251 -2.92 20.06 -7.73
C LYS A 251 -1.72 19.16 -7.63
N SER A 252 -1.22 18.63 -8.75
CA SER A 252 0.11 18.05 -8.82
C SER A 252 1.19 19.14 -8.66
N ASN A 253 2.46 18.73 -8.76
CA ASN A 253 3.57 19.68 -8.94
C ASN A 253 3.44 20.44 -10.28
N SER A 254 4.30 21.45 -10.47
CA SER A 254 4.27 22.32 -11.66
C SER A 254 4.60 21.58 -12.96
N GLU A 255 5.37 20.50 -12.88
CA GLU A 255 5.84 19.72 -14.03
C GLU A 255 4.75 18.84 -14.64
N LEU A 256 4.01 18.11 -13.81
CA LEU A 256 2.93 17.22 -14.27
C LEU A 256 1.68 18.00 -14.69
N GLY A 257 1.37 19.09 -14.00
CA GLY A 257 0.22 19.93 -14.32
C GLY A 257 -1.14 19.26 -14.19
N ILE A 258 -1.24 18.14 -13.46
CA ILE A 258 -2.47 17.38 -13.28
C ILE A 258 -3.30 17.96 -12.13
N ARG A 259 -4.61 17.81 -12.22
CA ARG A 259 -5.57 18.28 -11.23
C ARG A 259 -6.66 17.26 -11.02
N PHE A 260 -6.93 16.92 -9.75
CA PHE A 260 -8.09 16.13 -9.37
C PHE A 260 -9.16 17.04 -8.83
N PHE A 261 -10.36 16.94 -9.40
CA PHE A 261 -11.54 17.62 -8.92
C PHE A 261 -12.41 16.64 -8.13
N PHE A 262 -12.78 17.02 -6.92
CA PHE A 262 -13.61 16.20 -6.05
C PHE A 262 -14.49 17.04 -5.13
N LYS A 263 -15.59 16.44 -4.69
CA LYS A 263 -16.51 17.01 -3.72
C LYS A 263 -16.50 16.21 -2.43
N ILE A 264 -16.45 16.92 -1.29
CA ILE A 264 -16.69 16.32 0.03
C ILE A 264 -18.19 16.43 0.33
N PHE A 265 -18.85 15.31 0.55
CA PHE A 265 -20.28 15.22 0.84
C PHE A 265 -20.47 14.59 2.23
N ASP A 266 -21.41 15.14 3.03
CA ASP A 266 -21.73 14.70 4.39
C ASP A 266 -20.53 14.50 5.33
N MET A 267 -19.48 15.31 5.15
CA MET A 267 -18.21 15.27 5.90
C MET A 267 -17.44 13.94 5.86
N ASN A 268 -18.07 12.83 5.43
CA ASN A 268 -17.49 11.49 5.43
C ASN A 268 -17.32 10.89 4.03
N HIS A 269 -17.89 11.48 2.99
CA HIS A 269 -17.82 10.97 1.62
C HIS A 269 -17.01 11.91 0.74
N ILE A 270 -16.11 11.37 -0.07
CA ILE A 270 -15.40 12.08 -1.12
C ILE A 270 -15.78 11.49 -2.47
N VAL A 271 -16.27 12.33 -3.37
CA VAL A 271 -16.61 11.95 -4.74
C VAL A 271 -15.61 12.59 -5.69
N PHE A 272 -14.69 11.80 -6.23
CA PHE A 272 -13.79 12.21 -7.29
C PHE A 272 -14.55 12.24 -8.63
N SER A 273 -14.56 13.36 -9.30
CA SER A 273 -15.45 13.59 -10.43
C SER A 273 -14.76 13.81 -11.77
N LEU A 274 -13.60 14.46 -11.80
CA LEU A 274 -12.92 14.81 -13.05
C LEU A 274 -11.42 14.94 -12.85
N ILE A 275 -10.64 14.59 -13.88
CA ILE A 275 -9.20 14.89 -13.99
C ILE A 275 -9.03 15.99 -15.06
N GLY A 276 -8.27 17.03 -14.73
CA GLY A 276 -7.93 18.08 -15.66
C GLY A 276 -6.43 18.22 -15.84
N HIS A 277 -6.00 18.71 -16.99
CA HIS A 277 -4.61 18.98 -17.29
C HIS A 277 -4.37 20.46 -17.53
N LYS A 278 -3.31 21.01 -16.90
CA LYS A 278 -2.96 22.43 -17.03
C LYS A 278 -2.66 22.82 -18.49
N SER A 279 -2.14 21.91 -19.30
CA SER A 279 -1.92 22.09 -20.74
C SER A 279 -3.19 22.48 -21.49
N ASP A 280 -4.35 21.98 -21.04
CA ASP A 280 -5.64 22.17 -21.72
C ASP A 280 -6.26 23.54 -21.43
N TYR A 281 -5.74 24.23 -20.40
CA TYR A 281 -6.29 25.52 -19.97
C TYR A 281 -5.73 26.73 -20.73
N GLY A 282 -4.67 26.53 -21.51
CA GLY A 282 -4.10 27.58 -22.35
C GLY A 282 -3.66 28.82 -21.57
N ASP A 283 -3.51 29.92 -22.30
CA ASP A 283 -3.19 31.23 -21.70
C ASP A 283 -4.41 31.79 -20.94
N LYS A 284 -4.24 32.05 -19.64
CA LYS A 284 -5.29 32.64 -18.78
C LYS A 284 -5.89 33.96 -19.28
N SER A 285 -5.19 34.64 -20.21
CA SER A 285 -5.67 35.87 -20.85
C SER A 285 -6.78 35.63 -21.88
N LYS A 286 -6.92 34.39 -22.40
CA LYS A 286 -7.93 34.05 -23.43
C LYS A 286 -9.21 33.55 -22.78
N LYS A 287 -10.07 34.47 -22.37
CA LYS A 287 -11.43 34.16 -21.95
C LYS A 287 -12.32 33.99 -23.18
N LYS A 288 -12.91 32.82 -23.38
CA LYS A 288 -13.99 32.62 -24.35
C LYS A 288 -15.32 32.80 -23.62
N ASN A 289 -16.10 33.80 -23.98
CA ASN A 289 -17.37 34.18 -23.31
C ASN A 289 -17.21 34.55 -21.80
N GLY A 290 -16.09 35.18 -21.41
CA GLY A 290 -15.88 35.65 -20.03
C GLY A 290 -15.45 34.59 -19.05
N GLU A 291 -15.31 33.32 -19.46
CA GLU A 291 -14.97 32.17 -18.59
C GLU A 291 -13.72 31.46 -19.07
N THR A 292 -12.87 31.06 -18.13
CA THR A 292 -11.65 30.26 -18.45
C THR A 292 -12.01 28.78 -18.64
N ALA A 293 -11.21 28.06 -19.44
CA ALA A 293 -11.37 26.61 -19.61
C ALA A 293 -11.35 25.85 -18.25
N GLN A 294 -10.47 26.24 -17.34
CA GLN A 294 -10.41 25.68 -15.98
C GLN A 294 -11.72 25.88 -15.20
N ASN A 295 -12.36 27.07 -15.30
CA ASN A 295 -13.64 27.34 -14.61
C ASN A 295 -14.76 26.43 -15.18
N LYS A 296 -14.72 26.11 -16.47
CA LYS A 296 -15.67 25.18 -17.08
C LYS A 296 -15.51 23.78 -16.54
N ASP A 297 -14.25 23.31 -16.41
CA ASP A 297 -13.97 22.00 -15.83
C ASP A 297 -14.39 21.93 -14.37
N MET A 298 -14.17 22.98 -13.58
CA MET A 298 -14.64 23.02 -12.20
C MET A 298 -16.17 22.90 -12.10
N LYS A 299 -16.92 23.58 -12.97
CA LYS A 299 -18.39 23.48 -13.01
C LYS A 299 -18.85 22.11 -13.47
N ARG A 300 -18.26 21.61 -14.56
CA ARG A 300 -18.54 20.25 -15.04
C ARG A 300 -18.26 19.21 -13.96
N ALA A 301 -17.14 19.33 -13.24
CA ALA A 301 -16.80 18.42 -12.16
C ALA A 301 -17.81 18.44 -11.01
N LEU A 302 -18.35 19.63 -10.68
CA LEU A 302 -19.44 19.74 -9.70
C LEU A 302 -20.72 19.07 -10.17
N ASP A 303 -21.10 19.25 -11.44
CA ASP A 303 -22.29 18.64 -12.02
C ASP A 303 -22.20 17.10 -11.98
N ILE A 304 -21.03 16.55 -12.38
CA ILE A 304 -20.74 15.10 -12.31
C ILE A 304 -20.84 14.60 -10.87
N ALA A 305 -20.22 15.29 -9.91
CA ALA A 305 -20.25 14.91 -8.51
C ALA A 305 -21.69 14.91 -7.95
N ASN A 306 -22.48 15.93 -8.25
CA ASN A 306 -23.88 16.01 -7.81
C ASN A 306 -24.73 14.89 -8.41
N GLN A 307 -24.61 14.63 -9.70
CA GLN A 307 -25.32 13.53 -10.37
C GLN A 307 -24.95 12.16 -9.75
N TYR A 308 -23.67 11.95 -9.44
CA TYR A 308 -23.22 10.73 -8.77
C TYR A 308 -23.84 10.60 -7.38
N ILE A 309 -23.82 11.65 -6.56
CA ILE A 309 -24.40 11.68 -5.22
C ILE A 309 -25.90 11.34 -5.28
N GLU A 310 -26.65 12.02 -6.14
CA GLU A 310 -28.09 11.80 -6.31
C GLU A 310 -28.44 10.39 -6.80
N SER A 311 -27.62 9.81 -7.68
CA SER A 311 -27.91 8.54 -8.32
C SER A 311 -27.41 7.33 -7.56
N LYS A 312 -26.35 7.43 -6.76
CA LYS A 312 -25.61 6.32 -6.17
C LYS A 312 -25.48 6.37 -4.64
N ILE A 313 -25.57 7.52 -4.00
CA ILE A 313 -25.37 7.68 -2.56
C ILE A 313 -26.71 7.90 -1.85
N LEU A 314 -27.59 8.73 -2.41
CA LEU A 314 -28.89 9.08 -1.79
C LEU A 314 -30.05 8.14 -2.17
N LYS A 315 -29.79 7.12 -2.98
CA LYS A 315 -30.76 6.04 -3.26
C LYS A 315 -30.57 4.87 -2.31
#